data_50b9f2862e70f74a2faf70d136e4cf17
#
_entry.id   50b9f2862e70f74a2faf70d136e4cf17
#
_cell.length_a   1.000
_cell.length_b   1.000
_cell.length_c   1.000
_cell.angle_alpha   90.00
_cell.angle_beta   90.00
_cell.angle_gamma   90.00
#
_symmetry.space_group_name_H-M   'P 1'
#
loop_
_entity.id
_entity.type
_entity.pdbx_description
1 polymer ?
#
loop_
_entity_poly.entity_id
_entity_poly.type
_entity_poly.pdbx_seq_one_letter_code
_entity_poly.pdbx_strand_id
1 'polypeptide(L)'
;MLFRSCVLSGHRGLPSAKLFTNLDKLREGNIFLLRVLDEILTYEVDQILIVEPQDTAALEIVEGQDYCTLVTCTPYGINTHRLLVRGHRIDNIEEVKTVRVTADAVQLEPMLVAPVVAVPMLLILLILLLLPRRRKK
;
A
#
# COMPACT_ATOMS: atom_id res chain seq x y z
N MET A 1 25.62 14.20 -14.96
CA MET A 1 24.99 12.93 -14.57
C MET A 1 24.62 13.07 -13.09
N LEU A 2 23.35 13.19 -12.76
CA LEU A 2 22.94 13.30 -11.34
C LEU A 2 22.88 11.90 -10.74
N PHE A 3 23.74 11.65 -9.78
CA PHE A 3 23.64 10.44 -8.93
C PHE A 3 22.41 10.60 -8.04
N ARG A 4 21.51 9.65 -8.10
CA ARG A 4 20.31 9.67 -7.28
C ARG A 4 20.26 8.39 -6.48
N SER A 5 20.27 8.51 -5.17
CA SER A 5 19.93 7.42 -4.27
C SER A 5 18.81 7.90 -3.38
N CYS A 6 17.73 7.16 -3.34
CA CYS A 6 16.61 7.47 -2.45
C CYS A 6 16.27 6.29 -1.56
N VAL A 7 15.84 6.59 -0.34
CA VAL A 7 15.35 5.60 0.61
C VAL A 7 13.93 5.99 1.01
N LEU A 8 13.00 5.08 0.81
CA LEU A 8 11.60 5.25 1.21
C LEU A 8 11.27 4.25 2.30
N SER A 9 10.90 4.74 3.47
CA SER A 9 10.47 3.87 4.56
C SER A 9 8.96 3.91 4.74
N GLY A 10 8.37 2.76 5.01
CA GLY A 10 6.94 2.63 5.24
C GLY A 10 6.61 1.56 6.25
N HIS A 11 5.51 1.75 6.96
CA HIS A 11 5.02 0.76 7.91
C HIS A 11 4.51 -0.51 7.24
N ARG A 12 4.61 -1.61 7.97
CA ARG A 12 4.05 -2.89 7.62
C ARG A 12 3.03 -3.32 8.68
N GLY A 13 1.88 -3.82 8.22
CA GLY A 13 0.90 -4.42 9.10
C GLY A 13 0.00 -3.44 9.86
N LEU A 14 -0.19 -2.24 9.36
CA LEU A 14 -1.21 -1.34 9.89
C LEU A 14 -2.61 -1.83 9.49
N PRO A 15 -3.56 -1.94 10.44
CA PRO A 15 -4.93 -2.39 10.14
C PRO A 15 -5.67 -1.47 9.15
N SER A 16 -5.33 -0.18 9.16
CA SER A 16 -6.01 0.86 8.38
C SER A 16 -5.36 1.15 7.01
N ALA A 17 -4.15 0.63 6.75
CA ALA A 17 -3.44 0.93 5.52
C ALA A 17 -2.48 -0.19 5.13
N LYS A 18 -2.54 -0.61 3.87
CA LYS A 18 -1.66 -1.68 3.36
C LYS A 18 -0.20 -1.26 3.23
N LEU A 19 0.10 0.00 2.94
CA LEU A 19 1.45 0.55 2.78
C LEU A 19 2.45 -0.49 2.23
N PHE A 20 3.53 -0.78 2.97
CA PHE A 20 4.55 -1.77 2.59
C PHE A 20 4.27 -3.20 3.10
N THR A 21 3.01 -3.53 3.42
CA THR A 21 2.63 -4.85 3.96
C THR A 21 3.03 -6.01 3.03
N ASN A 22 2.96 -5.82 1.72
CA ASN A 22 3.28 -6.84 0.72
C ASN A 22 4.70 -6.72 0.13
N LEU A 23 5.58 -5.89 0.72
CA LEU A 23 6.93 -5.69 0.21
C LEU A 23 7.76 -6.99 0.21
N ASP A 24 7.49 -7.90 1.12
CA ASP A 24 8.11 -9.23 1.22
C ASP A 24 7.75 -10.19 0.08
N LYS A 25 6.77 -9.85 -0.74
CA LYS A 25 6.39 -10.64 -1.92
C LYS A 25 7.20 -10.28 -3.16
N LEU A 26 7.90 -9.17 -3.15
CA LEU A 26 8.77 -8.79 -4.25
C LEU A 26 9.95 -9.76 -4.38
N ARG A 27 10.41 -9.93 -5.61
CA ARG A 27 11.57 -10.74 -5.97
C ARG A 27 12.47 -9.92 -6.89
N GLU A 28 13.72 -10.30 -7.01
CA GLU A 28 14.63 -9.75 -8.00
C GLU A 28 14.01 -9.87 -9.39
N GLY A 29 14.15 -8.84 -10.21
CA GLY A 29 13.50 -8.69 -11.51
C GLY A 29 12.06 -8.16 -11.46
N ASN A 30 11.43 -8.03 -10.30
CA ASN A 30 10.14 -7.33 -10.22
C ASN A 30 10.34 -5.82 -10.38
N ILE A 31 9.30 -5.17 -10.87
CA ILE A 31 9.32 -3.73 -11.14
C ILE A 31 8.44 -3.01 -10.12
N PHE A 32 8.92 -1.90 -9.60
CA PHE A 32 8.10 -0.95 -8.86
C PHE A 32 8.23 0.47 -9.42
N LEU A 33 7.25 1.28 -9.14
CA LEU A 33 7.12 2.61 -9.70
C LEU A 33 7.06 3.64 -8.59
N LEU A 34 7.81 4.71 -8.76
CA LEU A 34 7.66 5.91 -7.94
C LEU A 34 6.98 6.98 -8.80
N ARG A 35 5.89 7.52 -8.28
CA ARG A 35 5.28 8.71 -8.85
C ARG A 35 5.67 9.92 -8.02
N VAL A 36 6.43 10.80 -8.62
CA VAL A 36 6.86 12.06 -8.00
C VAL A 36 6.30 13.20 -8.82
N LEU A 37 5.29 13.87 -8.29
CA LEU A 37 4.51 14.87 -9.03
C LEU A 37 3.94 14.26 -10.33
N ASP A 38 4.37 14.76 -11.48
CA ASP A 38 3.93 14.30 -12.81
C ASP A 38 4.90 13.31 -13.47
N GLU A 39 6.01 12.99 -12.80
CA GLU A 39 7.00 12.03 -13.29
C GLU A 39 6.76 10.64 -12.72
N ILE A 40 6.92 9.63 -13.57
CA ILE A 40 6.95 8.21 -13.18
C ILE A 40 8.39 7.74 -13.32
N LEU A 41 8.92 7.22 -12.21
CA LEU A 41 10.26 6.67 -12.11
C LEU A 41 10.12 5.15 -11.97
N THR A 42 10.68 4.39 -12.92
CA THR A 42 10.60 2.93 -12.94
C THR A 42 11.88 2.32 -12.42
N TYR A 43 11.76 1.40 -11.48
CA TYR A 43 12.87 0.67 -10.87
C TYR A 43 12.66 -0.83 -10.97
N GLU A 44 13.70 -1.56 -11.31
CA GLU A 44 13.74 -3.02 -11.27
C GLU A 44 14.50 -3.48 -10.03
N VAL A 45 13.90 -4.39 -9.27
CA VAL A 45 14.48 -4.92 -8.04
C VAL A 45 15.73 -5.72 -8.37
N ASP A 46 16.87 -5.32 -7.78
CA ASP A 46 18.18 -5.96 -7.96
C ASP A 46 18.73 -6.57 -6.68
N GLN A 47 18.21 -6.18 -5.52
CA GLN A 47 18.70 -6.70 -4.24
C GLN A 47 17.60 -6.69 -3.17
N ILE A 48 17.55 -7.78 -2.40
CA ILE A 48 16.64 -7.92 -1.25
C ILE A 48 17.46 -8.38 -0.05
N LEU A 49 17.46 -7.58 1.03
CA LEU A 49 18.22 -7.86 2.25
C LEU A 49 17.34 -7.77 3.49
N ILE A 50 17.71 -8.53 4.51
CA ILE A 50 17.17 -8.39 5.86
C ILE A 50 18.35 -8.04 6.76
N VAL A 51 18.28 -6.87 7.38
CA VAL A 51 19.37 -6.31 8.20
C VAL A 51 18.89 -5.91 9.59
N GLU A 52 19.81 -5.71 10.51
CA GLU A 52 19.51 -5.11 11.81
C GLU A 52 19.15 -3.63 11.67
N PRO A 53 18.35 -3.05 12.59
CA PRO A 53 17.87 -1.68 12.48
C PRO A 53 18.97 -0.61 12.41
N GLN A 54 20.14 -0.89 12.96
CA GLN A 54 21.31 0.00 12.99
C GLN A 54 22.25 -0.20 11.80
N ASP A 55 22.06 -1.25 11.01
CA ASP A 55 22.91 -1.53 9.85
C ASP A 55 22.45 -0.70 8.65
N THR A 56 23.25 0.29 8.29
CA THR A 56 23.00 1.21 7.18
C THR A 56 23.93 0.97 5.98
N ALA A 57 24.82 -0.01 6.03
CA ALA A 57 25.79 -0.25 4.97
C ALA A 57 25.15 -0.52 3.60
N ALA A 58 24.00 -1.19 3.59
CA ALA A 58 23.24 -1.45 2.36
C ALA A 58 22.54 -0.21 1.76
N LEU A 59 22.56 0.93 2.47
CA LEU A 59 21.94 2.19 2.03
C LEU A 59 22.97 3.21 1.52
N GLU A 60 24.24 2.82 1.45
CA GLU A 60 25.30 3.70 0.96
C GLU A 60 25.10 4.10 -0.50
N ILE A 61 25.49 5.34 -0.80
CA ILE A 61 25.41 5.89 -2.15
C ILE A 61 26.52 5.26 -3.00
N VAL A 62 26.11 4.67 -4.12
CA VAL A 62 27.06 4.15 -5.11
C VAL A 62 27.16 5.18 -6.25
N GLU A 63 28.39 5.67 -6.49
CA GLU A 63 28.64 6.64 -7.55
C GLU A 63 28.25 6.06 -8.92
N GLY A 64 27.59 6.88 -9.71
CA GLY A 64 27.16 6.50 -11.08
C GLY A 64 25.88 5.69 -11.14
N GLN A 65 25.26 5.35 -10.01
CA GLN A 65 24.02 4.58 -9.97
C GLN A 65 22.83 5.43 -9.52
N ASP A 66 21.66 5.07 -10.01
CA ASP A 66 20.36 5.62 -9.57
C ASP A 66 19.60 4.47 -8.90
N TYR A 67 19.64 4.43 -7.57
CA TYR A 67 18.98 3.42 -6.77
C TYR A 67 17.82 4.00 -5.96
N CYS A 68 16.79 3.17 -5.78
CA CYS A 68 15.76 3.42 -4.80
C CYS A 68 15.61 2.20 -3.88
N THR A 69 15.73 2.40 -2.58
CA THR A 69 15.58 1.35 -1.58
C THR A 69 14.30 1.55 -0.78
N LEU A 70 13.42 0.55 -0.84
CA LEU A 70 12.21 0.50 -0.02
C LEU A 70 12.52 -0.23 1.29
N VAL A 71 12.17 0.38 2.42
CA VAL A 71 12.50 -0.13 3.76
C VAL A 71 11.25 -0.34 4.59
N THR A 72 11.13 -1.52 5.18
CA THR A 72 10.04 -1.81 6.13
C THR A 72 10.51 -2.70 7.28
N CYS A 73 9.68 -2.81 8.31
CA CYS A 73 9.95 -3.68 9.45
C CYS A 73 9.67 -5.15 9.11
N THR A 74 10.48 -6.06 9.65
CA THR A 74 10.33 -7.52 9.51
C THR A 74 10.88 -8.23 10.76
N PRO A 75 10.41 -9.47 11.11
CA PRO A 75 9.19 -10.12 10.66
C PRO A 75 7.91 -9.38 11.04
N TYR A 76 6.82 -9.72 10.37
CA TYR A 76 5.51 -9.11 10.64
C TYR A 76 5.12 -9.24 12.13
N GLY A 77 4.77 -8.12 12.75
CA GLY A 77 4.36 -8.06 14.16
C GLY A 77 5.49 -8.07 15.18
N ILE A 78 6.70 -8.60 14.84
CA ILE A 78 7.87 -8.64 15.74
C ILE A 78 8.77 -7.43 15.51
N ASN A 79 9.01 -7.06 14.24
CA ASN A 79 9.69 -5.82 13.83
C ASN A 79 11.14 -5.66 14.30
N THR A 80 11.84 -6.76 14.55
CA THR A 80 13.23 -6.74 15.06
C THR A 80 14.27 -6.37 14.01
N HIS A 81 13.96 -6.60 12.74
CA HIS A 81 14.84 -6.34 11.60
C HIS A 81 14.21 -5.38 10.61
N ARG A 82 14.98 -5.03 9.57
CA ARG A 82 14.51 -4.24 8.44
C ARG A 82 14.62 -5.07 7.16
N LEU A 83 13.54 -5.09 6.38
CA LEU A 83 13.55 -5.61 5.02
C LEU A 83 13.86 -4.44 4.08
N LEU A 84 14.93 -4.58 3.32
CA LEU A 84 15.36 -3.65 2.30
C LEU A 84 15.13 -4.28 0.94
N VAL A 85 14.41 -3.58 0.07
CA VAL A 85 14.21 -3.96 -1.33
C VAL A 85 14.76 -2.83 -2.18
N ARG A 86 15.92 -3.04 -2.78
CA ARG A 86 16.58 -2.06 -3.65
C ARG A 86 16.22 -2.32 -5.10
N GLY A 87 16.02 -1.26 -5.84
CA GLY A 87 15.89 -1.30 -7.29
C GLY A 87 16.81 -0.29 -7.95
N HIS A 88 17.32 -0.65 -9.13
CA HIS A 88 18.02 0.25 -10.02
C HIS A 88 17.07 0.87 -11.03
N ARG A 89 17.38 2.09 -11.45
CA ARG A 89 16.58 2.83 -12.43
C ARG A 89 16.61 2.14 -13.79
N ILE A 90 15.45 1.96 -14.38
CA ILE A 90 15.28 1.53 -15.78
C ILE A 90 14.45 2.54 -16.56
N ASP A 91 14.49 2.45 -17.89
CA ASP A 91 13.66 3.29 -18.74
C ASP A 91 12.18 3.03 -18.49
N ASN A 92 11.38 4.08 -18.57
CA ASN A 92 9.95 3.94 -18.34
C ASN A 92 9.33 3.10 -19.45
N ILE A 93 8.70 1.99 -19.08
CA ILE A 93 7.93 1.14 -19.98
C ILE A 93 6.68 1.92 -20.40
N GLU A 94 6.44 2.09 -21.68
CA GLU A 94 5.33 2.92 -22.19
C GLU A 94 3.94 2.42 -21.70
N GLU A 95 3.78 1.12 -21.49
CA GLU A 95 2.55 0.53 -20.94
C GLU A 95 2.23 0.98 -19.52
N VAL A 96 3.22 1.43 -18.76
CA VAL A 96 3.06 1.85 -17.37
C VAL A 96 2.36 3.20 -17.23
N LYS A 97 2.35 4.02 -18.26
CA LYS A 97 1.61 5.30 -18.26
C LYS A 97 0.11 5.12 -18.07
N THR A 98 -0.41 3.93 -18.34
CA THR A 98 -1.85 3.62 -18.22
C THR A 98 -2.24 2.90 -16.92
N VAL A 99 -1.29 2.40 -16.15
CA VAL A 99 -1.57 1.80 -14.85
C VAL A 99 -1.92 2.91 -13.86
N ARG A 100 -3.19 3.26 -13.81
CA ARG A 100 -3.73 3.94 -12.63
C ARG A 100 -3.50 3.00 -11.45
N VAL A 101 -2.60 3.37 -10.56
CA VAL A 101 -2.54 2.76 -9.24
C VAL A 101 -3.89 3.06 -8.59
N THR A 102 -4.82 2.14 -8.70
CA THR A 102 -5.97 2.11 -7.82
C THR A 102 -5.37 1.90 -6.44
N ALA A 103 -5.27 2.98 -5.67
CA ALA A 103 -5.08 2.85 -4.24
C ALA A 103 -6.16 1.87 -3.77
N ASP A 104 -5.76 0.70 -3.28
CA ASP A 104 -6.64 -0.34 -2.73
C ASP A 104 -7.26 0.12 -1.38
N ALA A 105 -7.56 1.39 -1.27
CA ALA A 105 -8.53 1.88 -0.33
C ALA A 105 -9.88 1.58 -0.97
N VAL A 106 -10.50 0.49 -0.57
CA VAL A 106 -11.95 0.32 -0.74
C VAL A 106 -12.58 1.45 0.06
N GLN A 107 -12.70 2.61 -0.56
CA GLN A 107 -13.60 3.63 -0.07
C GLN A 107 -15.00 3.05 -0.27
N LEU A 108 -15.51 2.43 0.79
CA LEU A 108 -16.93 2.20 0.92
C LEU A 108 -17.55 3.60 0.91
N GLU A 109 -18.03 4.02 -0.25
CA GLU A 109 -18.76 5.29 -0.35
C GLU A 109 -19.92 5.22 0.64
N PRO A 110 -19.92 6.06 1.69
CA PRO A 110 -20.97 6.06 2.71
C PRO A 110 -22.36 6.31 2.08
N MET A 111 -22.39 6.86 0.88
CA MET A 111 -23.57 7.13 0.11
C MET A 111 -24.28 5.87 -0.44
N LEU A 112 -23.54 4.75 -0.61
CA LEU A 112 -24.10 3.46 -1.03
C LEU A 112 -24.52 2.58 0.17
N VAL A 113 -23.82 2.70 1.29
CA VAL A 113 -24.10 1.90 2.50
C VAL A 113 -25.31 2.44 3.26
N ALA A 114 -25.50 3.77 3.30
CA ALA A 114 -26.60 4.40 4.01
C ALA A 114 -27.99 3.91 3.53
N PRO A 115 -28.33 3.87 2.24
CA PRO A 115 -29.64 3.39 1.79
C PRO A 115 -29.84 1.88 2.01
N VAL A 116 -28.78 1.07 1.89
CA VAL A 116 -28.87 -0.39 2.09
C VAL A 116 -29.26 -0.76 3.52
N VAL A 117 -28.86 0.03 4.50
CA VAL A 117 -29.21 -0.16 5.91
C VAL A 117 -30.52 0.54 6.27
N ALA A 118 -30.75 1.74 5.74
CA ALA A 118 -31.92 2.56 6.08
C ALA A 118 -33.23 1.97 5.55
N VAL A 119 -33.26 1.42 4.32
CA VAL A 119 -34.47 0.88 3.69
C VAL A 119 -35.06 -0.31 4.49
N PRO A 120 -34.30 -1.36 4.86
CA PRO A 120 -34.88 -2.47 5.64
C PRO A 120 -35.29 -2.03 7.05
N MET A 121 -34.56 -1.11 7.69
CA MET A 121 -34.96 -0.58 8.99
C MET A 121 -36.31 0.17 8.92
N LEU A 122 -36.47 0.98 7.89
CA LEU A 122 -37.72 1.75 7.67
C LEU A 122 -38.91 0.83 7.35
N LEU A 123 -38.67 -0.24 6.58
CA LEU A 123 -39.67 -1.27 6.27
C LEU A 123 -40.10 -2.03 7.52
N ILE A 124 -39.18 -2.41 8.40
CA ILE A 124 -39.48 -3.07 9.67
C ILE A 124 -40.29 -2.13 10.56
N LEU A 125 -39.93 -0.87 10.66
CA LEU A 125 -40.67 0.13 11.44
C LEU A 125 -42.10 0.32 10.91
N LEU A 126 -42.25 0.39 9.58
CA LEU A 126 -43.55 0.51 8.92
C LEU A 126 -44.45 -0.70 9.21
N ILE A 127 -43.86 -1.92 9.14
CA ILE A 127 -44.58 -3.15 9.47
C ILE A 127 -45.04 -3.14 10.92
N LEU A 128 -44.18 -2.74 11.85
CA LEU A 128 -44.50 -2.64 13.28
C LEU A 128 -45.59 -1.62 13.58
N LEU A 129 -45.66 -0.53 12.79
CA LEU A 129 -46.69 0.50 12.91
C LEU A 129 -48.03 0.04 12.32
N LEU A 130 -48.00 -0.73 11.25
CA LEU A 130 -49.20 -1.23 10.56
C LEU A 130 -49.78 -2.48 11.20
N LEU A 131 -49.03 -3.25 11.98
CA LEU A 131 -49.54 -4.39 12.74
C LEU A 131 -50.48 -3.86 13.84
N PRO A 132 -51.78 -4.24 13.82
CA PRO A 132 -52.71 -3.80 14.85
C PRO A 132 -52.23 -4.33 16.22
N ARG A 133 -51.95 -3.44 17.14
CA ARG A 133 -51.68 -3.79 18.54
C ARG A 133 -52.91 -4.54 19.07
N ARG A 134 -52.85 -5.87 19.11
CA ARG A 134 -53.85 -6.66 19.84
C ARG A 134 -53.74 -6.25 21.33
N ARG A 135 -54.65 -5.36 21.76
CA ARG A 135 -54.89 -5.13 23.20
C ARG A 135 -55.34 -6.46 23.80
N LYS A 136 -54.45 -7.04 24.60
CA LYS A 136 -54.87 -8.08 25.56
C LYS A 136 -55.82 -7.41 26.58
N LYS A 137 -57.09 -7.83 26.59
CA LYS A 137 -58.00 -7.67 27.73
C LYS A 137 -57.61 -8.66 28.76
#